data_4d18dc9ff6bc83ce1cf6c1d34726bc8e
#
_entry.id   4d18dc9ff6bc83ce1cf6c1d34726bc8e
#
_cell.length_a   1.000
_cell.length_b   1.000
_cell.length_c   1.000
_cell.angle_alpha   90.00
_cell.angle_beta   90.00
_cell.angle_gamma   90.00
#
_symmetry.space_group_name_H-M   'P 1'
#
loop_
_entity.id
_entity.type
_entity.pdbx_description
1 polymer ?
#
loop_
_entity_poly.entity_id
_entity_poly.type
_entity_poly.pdbx_seq_one_letter_code
_entity_poly.pdbx_strand_id
1 'polypeptide(L)'
;MELRSVDELMDLLHACGSEHALRTAALLRRSRPADKELQVAGLLMGTGRAVEVVRTLLGERVHRLARHHGPAPDEDLLRLAAEESRTARFDAGVLEDWRAVLELVAARNSRLETVD
;
A
#
# COMPACT_ATOMS: atom_id res chain seq x y z
N MET A 1 13.85 -0.86 12.86
CA MET A 1 14.15 -1.45 11.55
C MET A 1 13.66 -0.54 10.45
N GLU A 2 14.47 -0.34 9.44
CA GLU A 2 14.13 0.51 8.32
C GLU A 2 14.23 -0.29 7.02
N LEU A 3 13.20 -0.19 6.18
CA LEU A 3 13.19 -0.86 4.89
C LEU A 3 13.89 0.01 3.85
N ARG A 4 14.84 -0.54 3.14
CA ARG A 4 15.63 0.18 2.15
C ARG A 4 15.30 -0.18 0.72
N SER A 5 14.56 -1.26 0.51
CA SER A 5 14.24 -1.72 -0.83
C SER A 5 12.86 -2.36 -0.90
N VAL A 6 12.33 -2.41 -2.12
CA VAL A 6 11.08 -3.09 -2.38
C VAL A 6 11.21 -4.58 -2.11
N ASP A 7 12.39 -5.18 -2.35
CA ASP A 7 12.60 -6.60 -2.06
C ASP A 7 12.42 -6.89 -0.57
N GLU A 8 12.98 -6.04 0.30
CA GLU A 8 12.79 -6.20 1.73
C GLU A 8 11.31 -6.06 2.13
N LEU A 9 10.62 -5.09 1.52
CA LEU A 9 9.20 -4.91 1.77
C LEU A 9 8.39 -6.12 1.31
N MET A 10 8.71 -6.66 0.13
CA MET A 10 8.04 -7.86 -0.38
C MET A 10 8.20 -9.04 0.57
N ASP A 11 9.40 -9.24 1.11
CA ASP A 11 9.64 -10.30 2.08
C ASP A 11 8.79 -10.12 3.33
N LEU A 12 8.69 -8.88 3.81
CA LEU A 12 7.88 -8.58 4.98
C LEU A 12 6.39 -8.82 4.70
N LEU A 13 5.91 -8.42 3.53
CA LEU A 13 4.52 -8.60 3.15
C LEU A 13 4.17 -10.08 2.96
N HIS A 14 5.09 -10.89 2.44
CA HIS A 14 4.89 -12.33 2.35
C HIS A 14 4.73 -12.96 3.74
N ALA A 15 5.45 -12.44 4.72
CA ALA A 15 5.36 -12.94 6.09
C ALA A 15 4.10 -12.48 6.81
N CYS A 16 3.62 -11.27 6.54
CA CYS A 16 2.52 -10.62 7.27
C CYS A 16 1.25 -10.41 6.45
N GLY A 17 1.35 -10.46 5.12
CA GLY A 17 0.26 -10.09 4.22
C GLY A 17 -0.87 -11.09 4.20
N SER A 18 -2.01 -10.66 3.70
CA SER A 18 -3.21 -11.47 3.65
C SER A 18 -3.97 -11.24 2.35
N GLU A 19 -4.87 -12.15 2.02
CA GLU A 19 -5.75 -11.99 0.87
C GLU A 19 -6.65 -10.77 1.03
N HIS A 20 -7.02 -10.46 2.26
CA HIS A 20 -7.82 -9.27 2.56
C HIS A 20 -7.12 -7.99 2.07
N ALA A 21 -5.82 -7.86 2.36
CA ALA A 21 -5.03 -6.72 1.91
C ALA A 21 -4.93 -6.66 0.38
N LEU A 22 -4.75 -7.81 -0.26
CA LEU A 22 -4.71 -7.87 -1.72
C LEU A 22 -6.03 -7.43 -2.34
N ARG A 23 -7.16 -7.88 -1.79
CA ARG A 23 -8.48 -7.47 -2.27
C ARG A 23 -8.72 -5.98 -2.05
N THR A 24 -8.31 -5.47 -0.89
CA THR A 24 -8.45 -4.03 -0.60
C THR A 24 -7.71 -3.21 -1.66
N ALA A 25 -6.46 -3.56 -1.93
CA ALA A 25 -5.65 -2.87 -2.93
C ALA A 25 -6.26 -2.97 -4.33
N ALA A 26 -6.79 -4.15 -4.68
CA ALA A 26 -7.42 -4.35 -5.98
C ALA A 26 -8.70 -3.50 -6.14
N LEU A 27 -9.48 -3.37 -5.09
CA LEU A 27 -10.67 -2.52 -5.12
C LEU A 27 -10.30 -1.05 -5.29
N LEU A 28 -9.25 -0.60 -4.61
CA LEU A 28 -8.76 0.76 -4.76
C LEU A 28 -8.22 1.02 -6.16
N ARG A 29 -7.59 0.02 -6.78
CA ARG A 29 -7.12 0.15 -8.15
C ARG A 29 -8.27 0.35 -9.12
N ARG A 30 -9.42 -0.29 -8.88
CA ARG A 30 -10.61 -0.10 -9.69
C ARG A 30 -11.22 1.29 -9.50
N SER A 31 -11.24 1.76 -8.26
CA SER A 31 -11.84 3.06 -7.91
C SER A 31 -10.95 4.23 -8.29
N ARG A 32 -9.66 4.09 -8.12
CA ARG A 32 -8.68 5.16 -8.33
C ARG A 32 -7.45 4.59 -9.06
N PRO A 33 -7.58 4.27 -10.36
CA PRO A 33 -6.49 3.61 -11.09
C PRO A 33 -5.21 4.44 -11.20
N ALA A 34 -5.31 5.76 -11.13
CA ALA A 34 -4.14 6.63 -11.21
C ALA A 34 -3.45 6.86 -9.87
N ASP A 35 -4.12 6.57 -8.76
CA ASP A 35 -3.56 6.85 -7.44
C ASP A 35 -2.85 5.62 -6.86
N LYS A 36 -1.61 5.43 -7.29
CA LYS A 36 -0.81 4.27 -6.88
C LYS A 36 -0.49 4.26 -5.40
N GLU A 37 -0.29 5.44 -4.81
CA GLU A 37 -0.02 5.55 -3.38
C GLU A 37 -1.20 5.09 -2.54
N LEU A 38 -2.42 5.44 -2.95
CA LEU A 38 -3.62 4.98 -2.25
C LEU A 38 -3.75 3.46 -2.32
N GLN A 39 -3.51 2.88 -3.49
CA GLN A 39 -3.55 1.44 -3.69
C GLN A 39 -2.55 0.72 -2.81
N VAL A 40 -1.32 1.24 -2.75
CA VAL A 40 -0.27 0.65 -1.92
C VAL A 40 -0.61 0.78 -0.44
N ALA A 41 -1.20 1.91 -0.03
CA ALA A 41 -1.65 2.07 1.35
C ALA A 41 -2.66 0.99 1.72
N GLY A 42 -3.58 0.67 0.80
CA GLY A 42 -4.53 -0.42 1.02
C GLY A 42 -3.85 -1.77 1.19
N LEU A 43 -2.80 -2.01 0.41
CA LEU A 43 -2.02 -3.25 0.51
C LEU A 43 -1.33 -3.38 1.88
N LEU A 44 -0.97 -2.25 2.48
CA LEU A 44 -0.24 -2.23 3.75
C LEU A 44 -1.14 -2.22 4.98
N MET A 45 -2.43 -1.94 4.81
CA MET A 45 -3.35 -1.89 5.94
C MET A 45 -3.43 -3.24 6.64
N GLY A 46 -3.33 -3.21 7.96
CA GLY A 46 -3.40 -4.41 8.76
C GLY A 46 -2.12 -5.20 8.86
N THR A 47 -1.05 -4.74 8.21
CA THR A 47 0.23 -5.43 8.26
C THR A 47 1.10 -4.98 9.44
N GLY A 48 0.60 -4.05 10.26
CA GLY A 48 1.28 -3.62 11.47
C GLY A 48 2.67 -3.05 11.23
N ARG A 49 3.68 -3.89 11.42
CA ARG A 49 5.07 -3.47 11.34
C ARG A 49 5.45 -2.88 9.98
N ALA A 50 4.85 -3.37 8.89
CA ALA A 50 5.15 -2.85 7.56
C ALA A 50 4.75 -1.37 7.44
N VAL A 51 3.63 -0.98 8.07
CA VAL A 51 3.20 0.42 8.05
C VAL A 51 4.22 1.32 8.73
N GLU A 52 4.80 0.86 9.82
CA GLU A 52 5.75 1.68 10.58
C GLU A 52 7.06 1.95 9.85
N VAL A 53 7.47 1.05 8.96
CA VAL A 53 8.80 1.11 8.37
C VAL A 53 8.83 1.54 6.91
N VAL A 54 7.69 1.92 6.33
CA VAL A 54 7.61 2.26 4.90
C VAL A 54 7.77 3.74 4.59
N ARG A 55 7.80 4.61 5.60
CA ARG A 55 7.86 6.06 5.37
C ARG A 55 9.04 6.44 4.47
N THR A 56 10.21 5.94 4.79
CA THR A 56 11.43 6.27 4.05
C THR A 56 11.37 5.73 2.62
N LEU A 57 10.87 4.51 2.46
CA LEU A 57 10.84 3.86 1.15
C LEU A 57 9.73 4.38 0.25
N LEU A 58 8.52 4.50 0.76
CA LEU A 58 7.34 4.80 -0.03
C LEU A 58 6.78 6.21 0.15
N GLY A 59 7.26 6.94 1.14
CA GLY A 59 6.88 8.33 1.35
C GLY A 59 5.87 8.55 2.45
N GLU A 60 5.75 9.81 2.84
CA GLU A 60 4.92 10.24 3.96
C GLU A 60 3.43 10.00 3.71
N ARG A 61 2.98 10.24 2.47
CA ARG A 61 1.56 10.08 2.16
C ARG A 61 1.11 8.64 2.31
N VAL A 62 1.90 7.68 1.81
CA VAL A 62 1.57 6.25 1.95
C VAL A 62 1.55 5.87 3.42
N HIS A 63 2.53 6.34 4.18
CA HIS A 63 2.61 6.05 5.61
C HIS A 63 1.37 6.57 6.35
N ARG A 64 0.97 7.82 6.09
CA ARG A 64 -0.19 8.41 6.76
C ARG A 64 -1.49 7.72 6.37
N LEU A 65 -1.67 7.42 5.08
CA LEU A 65 -2.87 6.73 4.62
C LEU A 65 -2.98 5.34 5.23
N ALA A 66 -1.89 4.59 5.26
CA ALA A 66 -1.90 3.24 5.81
C ALA A 66 -2.17 3.24 7.31
N ARG A 67 -1.86 4.34 8.00
CA ARG A 67 -2.14 4.49 9.43
C ARG A 67 -3.46 5.20 9.70
N HIS A 68 -4.27 5.45 8.66
CA HIS A 68 -5.55 6.15 8.77
C HIS A 68 -5.41 7.61 9.22
N HIS A 69 -4.32 8.26 8.81
CA HIS A 69 -4.07 9.67 9.13
C HIS A 69 -4.00 10.54 7.88
N GLY A 70 -4.52 10.04 6.75
CA GLY A 70 -4.55 10.78 5.51
C GLY A 70 -5.74 11.73 5.43
N PRO A 71 -5.86 12.50 4.33
CA PRO A 71 -7.03 13.35 4.09
C PRO A 71 -8.31 12.51 4.13
N ALA A 72 -9.35 13.08 4.72
CA ALA A 72 -10.59 12.33 4.98
C ALA A 72 -11.20 11.62 3.77
N PRO A 73 -11.27 12.22 2.57
CA PRO A 73 -11.82 11.51 1.41
C PRO A 73 -11.02 10.26 1.04
N ASP A 74 -9.70 10.34 1.11
CA ASP A 74 -8.84 9.18 0.80
C ASP A 74 -8.96 8.13 1.89
N GLU A 75 -9.02 8.55 3.15
CA GLU A 75 -9.21 7.64 4.26
C GLU A 75 -10.54 6.92 4.18
N ASP A 76 -11.60 7.62 3.77
CA ASP A 76 -12.90 7.00 3.58
C ASP A 76 -12.87 5.93 2.48
N LEU A 77 -12.17 6.20 1.38
CA LEU A 77 -12.01 5.22 0.31
C LEU A 77 -11.30 3.97 0.79
N LEU A 78 -10.24 4.15 1.58
CA LEU A 78 -9.52 3.02 2.18
C LEU A 78 -10.43 2.20 3.08
N ARG A 79 -11.19 2.86 3.93
CA ARG A 79 -12.08 2.19 4.86
C ARG A 79 -13.17 1.41 4.12
N LEU A 80 -13.78 2.02 3.12
CA LEU A 80 -14.82 1.37 2.33
C LEU A 80 -14.27 0.17 1.57
N ALA A 81 -13.10 0.29 0.98
CA ALA A 81 -12.46 -0.83 0.28
C ALA A 81 -12.14 -1.97 1.23
N ALA A 82 -11.64 -1.62 2.43
CA ALA A 82 -11.33 -2.64 3.43
C ALA A 82 -12.58 -3.37 3.90
N GLU A 83 -13.69 -2.65 4.08
CA GLU A 83 -14.96 -3.27 4.46
C GLU A 83 -15.48 -4.17 3.36
N GLU A 84 -15.46 -3.69 2.11
CA GLU A 84 -15.93 -4.47 0.98
C GLU A 84 -15.10 -5.73 0.78
N SER A 85 -13.80 -5.66 1.01
CA SER A 85 -12.91 -6.80 0.82
C SER A 85 -13.21 -7.96 1.77
N ARG A 86 -13.87 -7.71 2.87
CA ARG A 86 -14.25 -8.76 3.83
C ARG A 86 -15.27 -9.72 3.27
N THR A 87 -16.15 -9.23 2.39
CA THR A 87 -17.20 -10.03 1.79
C THR A 87 -16.97 -10.30 0.32
N ALA A 88 -16.02 -9.62 -0.30
CA ALA A 88 -15.73 -9.80 -1.72
C ALA A 88 -15.12 -11.18 -1.96
N ARG A 89 -15.57 -11.82 -3.03
CA ARG A 89 -15.11 -13.16 -3.39
C ARG A 89 -14.60 -13.17 -4.82
N PHE A 90 -13.52 -12.42 -5.04
CA PHE A 90 -12.87 -12.41 -6.34
C PHE A 90 -11.38 -12.72 -6.15
N ASP A 91 -10.76 -13.17 -7.22
CA ASP A 91 -9.33 -13.44 -7.23
C ASP A 91 -8.60 -12.10 -7.37
N ALA A 92 -7.93 -11.69 -6.31
CA ALA A 92 -7.16 -10.44 -6.30
C ALA A 92 -5.73 -10.64 -6.81
N GLY A 93 -5.40 -11.84 -7.28
CA GLY A 93 -4.06 -12.14 -7.75
C GLY A 93 -3.12 -12.50 -6.60
N VAL A 94 -1.83 -12.33 -6.85
CA VAL A 94 -0.81 -12.62 -5.86
C VAL A 94 -0.01 -11.37 -5.53
N LEU A 95 0.66 -11.38 -4.39
CA LEU A 95 1.45 -10.25 -3.93
C LEU A 95 2.51 -9.82 -4.96
N GLU A 96 3.10 -10.77 -5.67
CA GLU A 96 4.13 -10.46 -6.68
C GLU A 96 3.62 -9.53 -7.77
N ASP A 97 2.33 -9.53 -8.05
CA ASP A 97 1.71 -8.63 -9.03
C ASP A 97 1.85 -7.17 -8.62
N TRP A 98 2.10 -6.90 -7.36
CA TRP A 98 2.23 -5.54 -6.84
C TRP A 98 3.66 -5.02 -6.79
N ARG A 99 4.64 -5.87 -7.11
CA ARG A 99 6.04 -5.46 -7.08
C ARG A 99 6.30 -4.23 -7.95
N ALA A 100 5.79 -4.22 -9.17
CA ALA A 100 6.00 -3.09 -10.07
C ALA A 100 5.38 -1.79 -9.55
N VAL A 101 4.22 -1.88 -8.92
CA VAL A 101 3.55 -0.71 -8.33
C VAL A 101 4.37 -0.19 -7.15
N LEU A 102 4.85 -1.08 -6.30
CA LEU A 102 5.70 -0.70 -5.17
C LEU A 102 6.99 -0.04 -5.65
N GLU A 103 7.60 -0.59 -6.69
CA GLU A 103 8.82 -0.01 -7.26
C GLU A 103 8.56 1.39 -7.83
N LEU A 104 7.42 1.58 -8.49
CA LEU A 104 7.04 2.87 -9.03
C LEU A 104 6.89 3.91 -7.92
N VAL A 105 6.18 3.57 -6.85
CA VAL A 105 5.98 4.48 -5.73
C VAL A 105 7.30 4.79 -5.04
N ALA A 106 8.12 3.77 -4.83
CA ALA A 106 9.44 3.95 -4.20
C ALA A 106 10.34 4.85 -5.07
N ALA A 107 10.32 4.67 -6.39
CA ALA A 107 11.12 5.49 -7.30
C ALA A 107 10.67 6.95 -7.27
N ARG A 108 9.37 7.20 -7.22
CA ARG A 108 8.84 8.56 -7.13
C ARG A 108 9.27 9.23 -5.83
N ASN A 109 9.20 8.50 -4.73
CA ASN A 109 9.60 9.01 -3.42
C ASN A 109 11.10 9.33 -3.40
N SER A 110 11.92 8.45 -3.97
CA SER A 110 13.37 8.67 -4.05
C SER A 110 13.71 9.93 -4.84
N ARG A 111 13.01 10.18 -5.96
CA ARG A 111 13.23 11.39 -6.74
C ARG A 111 12.86 12.65 -5.98
N LEU A 112 11.78 12.61 -5.19
CA LEU A 112 11.38 13.74 -4.38
C LEU A 112 12.43 14.05 -3.30
N GLU A 113 13.03 13.04 -2.73
CA GLU A 113 14.07 13.22 -1.70
C GLU A 113 15.37 13.76 -2.27
N THR A 114 15.66 13.50 -3.53
CA THR A 114 16.92 13.89 -4.14
C THR A 114 16.85 15.22 -4.88
N VAL A 115 15.71 15.87 -4.93
CA VAL A 115 15.56 17.19 -5.53
C VAL A 115 16.03 18.25 -4.56
N ASP A 116 17.10 18.88 -4.89
CA ASP A 116 17.67 19.98 -4.12
C ASP A 116 17.58 21.28 -4.89
#